data_a4d4f8d300247605834100986f09e31e
#
_entry.id   a4d4f8d300247605834100986f09e31e
#
_cell.length_a   1.000
_cell.length_b   1.000
_cell.length_c   1.000
_cell.angle_alpha   90.00
_cell.angle_beta   90.00
_cell.angle_gamma   90.00
#
_symmetry.space_group_name_H-M   'P 1'
#
loop_
_entity.id
_entity.type
_entity.pdbx_description
1 polymer ?
#
loop_
_entity_poly.entity_id
_entity_poly.type
_entity_poly.pdbx_seq_one_letter_code
_entity_poly.pdbx_strand_id
1 'polypeptide(L)'
;DQQIQKLTGSESLGEEIQKQADNLRKEAKRAGDKLVEAAEAQRTKLVDGAKEKGALAKLAAEKAGDKLVEEAKKQAGKLSAEAERQIEKLTAKQE
;
A
#
# COMPACT_ATOMS: atom_id res chain seq x y z
N ASP A 1 19.09 -0.64 -39.09
CA ASP A 1 19.19 -1.42 -37.85
C ASP A 1 19.46 -0.54 -36.64
N GLN A 2 20.42 0.37 -36.75
CA GLN A 2 20.70 1.29 -35.66
C GLN A 2 19.54 2.24 -35.38
N GLN A 3 18.83 2.64 -36.45
CA GLN A 3 17.66 3.49 -36.30
C GLN A 3 16.53 2.75 -35.61
N ILE A 4 16.37 1.47 -35.97
CA ILE A 4 15.36 0.63 -35.34
C ILE A 4 15.68 0.46 -33.87
N GLN A 5 16.93 0.28 -33.54
CA GLN A 5 17.37 0.16 -32.17
C GLN A 5 17.13 1.44 -31.35
N LYS A 6 17.34 2.61 -31.99
CA LYS A 6 17.08 3.89 -31.33
C LYS A 6 15.61 4.08 -31.06
N LEU A 7 14.76 3.75 -32.02
CA LEU A 7 13.30 3.81 -31.83
C LEU A 7 12.86 2.83 -30.76
N THR A 8 13.40 1.62 -30.82
CA THR A 8 13.13 0.62 -29.81
C THR A 8 13.63 1.09 -28.44
N GLY A 9 14.77 1.78 -28.43
CA GLY A 9 15.31 2.35 -27.19
C GLY A 9 14.38 3.36 -26.55
N SER A 10 13.76 4.24 -27.37
CA SER A 10 12.82 5.22 -26.86
C SER A 10 11.56 4.55 -26.31
N GLU A 11 11.06 3.54 -27.05
CA GLU A 11 9.92 2.75 -26.60
C GLU A 11 10.26 1.96 -25.35
N SER A 12 11.49 1.42 -25.30
CA SER A 12 11.97 0.69 -24.12
C SER A 12 11.99 1.58 -22.88
N LEU A 13 12.36 2.85 -23.03
CA LEU A 13 12.37 3.80 -21.90
C LEU A 13 10.95 4.04 -21.41
N GLY A 14 9.99 4.21 -22.32
CA GLY A 14 8.60 4.37 -21.94
C GLY A 14 8.06 3.12 -21.25
N GLU A 15 8.41 1.95 -21.78
CA GLU A 15 8.03 0.68 -21.18
C GLU A 15 8.68 0.49 -19.81
N GLU A 16 9.95 0.87 -19.70
CA GLU A 16 10.69 0.80 -18.44
C GLU A 16 10.02 1.64 -17.37
N ILE A 17 9.63 2.85 -17.72
CA ILE A 17 8.96 3.76 -16.78
C ILE A 17 7.61 3.18 -16.39
N GLN A 18 6.88 2.60 -17.34
CA GLN A 18 5.62 1.93 -17.03
C GLN A 18 5.82 0.76 -16.07
N LYS A 19 6.86 -0.03 -16.30
CA LYS A 19 7.18 -1.14 -15.39
C LYS A 19 7.52 -0.64 -14.00
N GLN A 20 8.31 0.43 -13.90
CA GLN A 20 8.64 1.02 -12.61
C GLN A 20 7.40 1.55 -11.92
N ALA A 21 6.52 2.20 -12.68
CA ALA A 21 5.25 2.69 -12.14
C ALA A 21 4.40 1.55 -11.61
N ASP A 22 4.28 0.48 -12.39
CA ASP A 22 3.51 -0.70 -11.97
C ASP A 22 4.11 -1.36 -10.74
N ASN A 23 5.43 -1.44 -10.68
CA ASN A 23 6.13 -2.00 -9.52
C ASN A 23 5.90 -1.15 -8.27
N LEU A 24 5.96 0.17 -8.40
CA LEU A 24 5.69 1.08 -7.28
C LEU A 24 4.27 0.89 -6.76
N ARG A 25 3.30 0.76 -7.67
CA ARG A 25 1.91 0.52 -7.28
C ARG A 25 1.75 -0.81 -6.56
N LYS A 26 2.40 -1.86 -7.09
CA LYS A 26 2.35 -3.19 -6.48
C LYS A 26 2.98 -3.19 -5.10
N GLU A 27 4.14 -2.54 -4.96
CA GLU A 27 4.82 -2.46 -3.68
C GLU A 27 4.00 -1.68 -2.66
N ALA A 28 3.42 -0.56 -3.07
CA ALA A 28 2.60 0.25 -2.20
C ALA A 28 1.36 -0.53 -1.75
N LYS A 29 0.72 -1.23 -2.68
CA LYS A 29 -0.44 -2.06 -2.35
C LYS A 29 -0.07 -3.18 -1.39
N ARG A 30 1.04 -3.85 -1.67
CA ARG A 30 1.51 -4.95 -0.83
C ARG A 30 1.83 -4.47 0.59
N ALA A 31 2.52 -3.34 0.69
CA ALA A 31 2.84 -2.75 1.97
C ALA A 31 1.58 -2.33 2.73
N GLY A 32 0.63 -1.72 2.02
CA GLY A 32 -0.64 -1.33 2.60
C GLY A 32 -1.45 -2.52 3.07
N ASP A 33 -1.52 -3.59 2.26
CA ASP A 33 -2.22 -4.81 2.62
C ASP A 33 -1.60 -5.45 3.87
N LYS A 34 -0.28 -5.44 3.96
CA LYS A 34 0.40 -5.98 5.16
C LYS A 34 0.08 -5.17 6.41
N LEU A 35 0.02 -3.86 6.27
CA LEU A 35 -0.36 -2.99 7.40
C LEU A 35 -1.76 -3.31 7.89
N VAL A 36 -2.71 -3.45 6.97
CA VAL A 36 -4.09 -3.75 7.31
C VAL A 36 -4.20 -5.16 7.91
N GLU A 37 -3.53 -6.14 7.33
CA GLU A 37 -3.52 -7.51 7.85
C GLU A 37 -2.95 -7.57 9.27
N ALA A 38 -1.85 -6.84 9.51
CA ALA A 38 -1.25 -6.80 10.84
C ALA A 38 -2.20 -6.17 11.85
N ALA A 39 -2.89 -5.10 11.46
CA ALA A 39 -3.86 -4.44 12.32
C ALA A 39 -5.05 -5.36 12.62
N GLU A 40 -5.54 -6.08 11.61
CA GLU A 40 -6.63 -7.03 11.79
C GLU A 40 -6.23 -8.19 12.71
N ALA A 41 -5.00 -8.67 12.58
CA ALA A 41 -4.47 -9.70 13.45
C ALA A 41 -4.38 -9.20 14.89
N GLN A 42 -3.95 -7.96 15.09
CA GLN A 42 -3.90 -7.36 16.42
C GLN A 42 -5.30 -7.17 17.00
N ARG A 43 -6.24 -6.74 16.17
CA ARG A 43 -7.63 -6.62 16.59
C ARG A 43 -8.16 -7.97 17.10
N THR A 44 -7.92 -9.04 16.35
CA THR A 44 -8.34 -10.38 16.74
C THR A 44 -7.74 -10.78 18.09
N LYS A 45 -6.45 -10.51 18.30
CA LYS A 45 -5.79 -10.80 19.57
C LYS A 45 -6.39 -10.01 20.71
N LEU A 46 -6.67 -8.74 20.50
CA LEU A 46 -7.26 -7.88 21.51
C LEU A 46 -8.65 -8.38 21.90
N VAL A 47 -9.47 -8.70 20.92
CA VAL A 47 -10.83 -9.19 21.16
C VAL A 47 -10.80 -10.54 21.85
N ASP A 48 -9.96 -11.45 21.39
CA ASP A 48 -9.85 -12.79 21.98
C ASP A 48 -9.35 -12.70 23.43
N GLY A 49 -8.37 -11.86 23.70
CA GLY A 49 -7.87 -11.66 25.05
C GLY A 49 -8.90 -11.03 25.98
N ALA A 50 -9.80 -10.23 25.44
CA ALA A 50 -10.82 -9.55 26.22
C ALA A 50 -12.08 -10.41 26.47
N LYS A 51 -12.28 -11.47 25.69
CA LYS A 51 -13.46 -12.34 25.81
C LYS A 51 -13.62 -12.89 27.22
N GLU A 52 -12.50 -13.24 27.85
CA GLU A 52 -12.51 -13.79 29.20
C GLU A 52 -12.72 -12.73 30.27
N LYS A 53 -12.56 -11.47 29.94
CA LYS A 53 -12.64 -10.38 30.91
C LYS A 53 -14.02 -9.75 31.02
N GLY A 54 -14.97 -10.17 30.18
CA GLY A 54 -16.33 -9.72 30.23
C GLY A 54 -16.75 -8.89 29.02
N ALA A 55 -18.05 -8.56 28.98
CA ALA A 55 -18.64 -7.89 27.82
C ALA A 55 -18.09 -6.48 27.58
N LEU A 56 -17.87 -5.73 28.67
CA LEU A 56 -17.34 -4.38 28.56
C LEU A 56 -15.92 -4.36 28.04
N ALA A 57 -15.10 -5.30 28.50
CA ALA A 57 -13.72 -5.43 28.03
C ALA A 57 -13.69 -5.81 26.55
N LYS A 58 -14.57 -6.72 26.14
CA LYS A 58 -14.70 -7.12 24.74
C LYS A 58 -15.08 -5.93 23.86
N LEU A 59 -16.05 -5.14 24.30
CA LEU A 59 -16.50 -3.97 23.55
C LEU A 59 -15.36 -2.94 23.40
N ALA A 60 -14.62 -2.70 24.49
CA ALA A 60 -13.49 -1.78 24.46
C ALA A 60 -12.40 -2.28 23.50
N ALA A 61 -12.14 -3.61 23.52
CA ALA A 61 -11.16 -4.21 22.61
C ALA A 61 -11.59 -4.11 21.17
N GLU A 62 -12.88 -4.30 20.86
CA GLU A 62 -13.40 -4.14 19.51
C GLU A 62 -13.21 -2.70 19.02
N LYS A 63 -13.52 -1.71 19.85
CA LYS A 63 -13.33 -0.30 19.50
C LYS A 63 -11.86 0.04 19.25
N ALA A 64 -10.99 -0.43 20.14
CA ALA A 64 -9.56 -0.20 19.99
C ALA A 64 -9.03 -0.87 18.72
N GLY A 65 -9.49 -2.09 18.46
CA GLY A 65 -9.11 -2.81 17.25
C GLY A 65 -9.60 -2.15 15.98
N ASP A 66 -10.83 -1.62 16.00
CA ASP A 66 -11.38 -0.90 14.86
C ASP A 66 -10.55 0.35 14.56
N LYS A 67 -10.10 1.06 15.59
CA LYS A 67 -9.21 2.22 15.40
C LYS A 67 -7.88 1.82 14.77
N LEU A 68 -7.32 0.70 15.21
CA LEU A 68 -6.08 0.19 14.63
C LEU A 68 -6.24 -0.11 13.15
N VAL A 69 -7.34 -0.75 12.78
CA VAL A 69 -7.61 -1.07 11.37
C VAL A 69 -7.83 0.19 10.56
N GLU A 70 -8.60 1.16 11.08
CA GLU A 70 -8.80 2.44 10.40
C GLU A 70 -7.49 3.17 10.17
N GLU A 71 -6.63 3.21 11.19
CA GLU A 71 -5.34 3.86 11.10
C GLU A 71 -4.47 3.18 10.05
N ALA A 72 -4.48 1.84 10.02
CA ALA A 72 -3.74 1.07 9.04
C ALA A 72 -4.24 1.37 7.62
N LYS A 73 -5.56 1.48 7.43
CA LYS A 73 -6.14 1.82 6.13
C LYS A 73 -5.73 3.22 5.69
N LYS A 74 -5.68 4.17 6.62
CA LYS A 74 -5.20 5.53 6.32
C LYS A 74 -3.74 5.50 5.89
N GLN A 75 -2.91 4.75 6.59
CA GLN A 75 -1.50 4.61 6.23
C GLN A 75 -1.34 3.96 4.87
N ALA A 76 -2.13 2.92 4.60
CA ALA A 76 -2.12 2.27 3.30
C ALA A 76 -2.50 3.24 2.18
N GLY A 77 -3.51 4.08 2.42
CA GLY A 77 -3.90 5.12 1.47
C GLY A 77 -2.79 6.13 1.21
N LYS A 78 -2.06 6.51 2.26
CA LYS A 78 -0.93 7.42 2.12
C LYS A 78 0.21 6.80 1.30
N LEU A 79 0.46 5.51 1.49
CA LEU A 79 1.47 4.80 0.71
C LEU A 79 1.10 4.79 -0.76
N SER A 80 -0.16 4.52 -1.08
CA SER A 80 -0.64 4.55 -2.46
C SER A 80 -0.52 5.94 -3.07
N ALA A 81 -0.88 6.98 -2.31
CA ALA A 81 -0.78 8.36 -2.76
C ALA A 81 0.68 8.74 -3.01
N GLU A 82 1.59 8.30 -2.14
CA GLU A 82 3.01 8.55 -2.31
C GLU A 82 3.56 7.87 -3.56
N ALA A 83 3.13 6.63 -3.81
CA ALA A 83 3.52 5.92 -5.02
C ALA A 83 3.06 6.66 -6.27
N GLU A 84 1.82 7.16 -6.27
CA GLU A 84 1.31 7.93 -7.41
C GLU A 84 2.09 9.22 -7.62
N ARG A 85 2.49 9.89 -6.55
CA ARG A 85 3.33 11.09 -6.67
C ARG A 85 4.67 10.78 -7.30
N GLN A 86 5.29 9.68 -6.91
CA GLN A 86 6.57 9.26 -7.48
C GLN A 86 6.41 8.91 -8.95
N ILE A 87 5.31 8.26 -9.30
CA ILE A 87 5.01 7.92 -10.69
C ILE A 87 4.83 9.19 -11.52
N GLU A 88 4.14 10.19 -10.99
CA GLU A 88 3.99 11.49 -11.66
C GLU A 88 5.34 12.14 -11.92
N LYS A 89 6.25 12.09 -10.94
CA LYS A 89 7.59 12.63 -11.10
C LYS A 89 8.37 11.90 -12.18
N LEU A 90 8.23 10.59 -12.25
CA LEU A 90 8.89 9.79 -13.28
C LEU A 90 8.39 10.15 -14.67
N THR A 91 7.07 10.30 -14.82
CA THR A 91 6.48 10.68 -16.10
C THR A 91 6.80 12.12 -16.48
N ALA A 92 6.83 13.02 -15.51
CA ALA A 92 7.16 14.44 -15.76
C ALA A 92 8.57 14.60 -16.29
N LYS A 93 9.51 13.77 -15.82
CA LYS A 93 10.91 13.85 -16.28
C LYS A 93 11.09 13.47 -17.74
N GLN A 94 10.13 12.79 -18.34
CA GLN A 94 10.18 12.41 -19.76
C GLN A 94 9.83 13.57 -20.68
N GLU A 95 9.07 14.52 -20.22
CA GLU A 95 8.69 15.66 -21.01
C GLU A 95 9.81 16.70 -21.04
#